data_462058f526350bfda905c1273aa49708
#
_entry.id   462058f526350bfda905c1273aa49708
#
_cell.length_a   1.000
_cell.length_b   1.000
_cell.length_c   1.000
_cell.angle_alpha   90.00
_cell.angle_beta   90.00
_cell.angle_gamma   90.00
#
_symmetry.space_group_name_H-M   'P 1'
#
loop_
_entity.id
_entity.type
_entity.pdbx_description
1 polymer ?
#
loop_
_entity_poly.entity_id
_entity_poly.type
_entity_poly.pdbx_seq_one_letter_code
_entity_poly.pdbx_strand_id
1 'polypeptide(L)'
;RHMLIKGKWDESWLERERTLTLANGSTCQINSYDQDVGDFSGSAMHFLPHDEGPPYSIYRENLMRSIDVCGQLSIAFTPPDDTSASWDAAWIYDELYEKGLPGPNKDPDKDSFTFFTEDNPFLLKTEIEKVSKNLTPQQREVRLFGRFMHLGGRVYSIYTDRPQWWCFFCNDIMLNVDGKCATCQNKDGVIFQHTVDPNKEGDYVYKCPIVYLLDPHPRKEHYMMWVAITPSDDWVEIKEMLIDATPEIVMDRVFDFEKQFDLNIAKRIIDPNMGRSPAHNVGQRRITVAEEFSAVGIRCDDSVSDNFHVGKNRVIAMLRPDVRTRQPRLRVFSDCLKSNYQFNRFSWDEWARYSSDQRDAKARPKDLHSDFPTLFGYLANSGVTYAGLKMGAQVWRRGNRKGAY
;
A
#
# COMPACT_ATOMS: atom_id res chain seq x y z
N ARG A 1 21.90 18.62 37.02
CA ARG A 1 23.06 18.43 37.94
C ARG A 1 22.82 17.36 39.02
N HIS A 2 21.62 17.23 39.54
CA HIS A 2 21.26 16.22 40.57
C HIS A 2 21.20 14.78 40.06
N MET A 3 21.14 14.59 38.75
CA MET A 3 21.10 13.25 38.11
C MET A 3 22.51 12.66 37.88
N LEU A 4 23.52 13.50 37.85
CA LEU A 4 24.92 13.04 37.62
C LEU A 4 25.58 12.56 38.91
N ILE A 5 26.52 11.62 38.80
CA ILE A 5 27.34 11.19 39.91
C ILE A 5 28.16 12.38 40.40
N LYS A 6 28.03 12.72 41.72
CA LYS A 6 28.70 13.87 42.34
C LYS A 6 28.51 15.19 41.61
N GLY A 7 27.50 15.30 40.71
CA GLY A 7 27.25 16.48 39.90
C GLY A 7 28.29 16.77 38.81
N LYS A 8 29.17 15.80 38.48
CA LYS A 8 30.21 15.91 37.46
C LYS A 8 29.91 15.01 36.26
N TRP A 9 30.02 15.59 35.07
CA TRP A 9 29.83 14.87 33.81
C TRP A 9 30.91 13.81 33.60
N ASP A 10 32.17 14.16 33.81
CA ASP A 10 33.35 13.30 33.57
C ASP A 10 33.34 12.01 34.40
N GLU A 11 32.75 12.03 35.59
CA GLU A 11 32.61 10.85 36.45
C GLU A 11 31.37 10.01 36.09
N SER A 12 30.41 10.57 35.35
CA SER A 12 29.14 9.92 34.97
C SER A 12 29.20 9.32 33.57
N TRP A 13 30.01 9.88 32.67
CA TRP A 13 30.09 9.49 31.26
C TRP A 13 31.31 8.61 30.99
N LEU A 14 31.08 7.42 30.42
CA LEU A 14 32.11 6.52 29.90
C LEU A 14 32.09 6.59 28.36
N GLU A 15 33.00 7.35 27.77
CA GLU A 15 33.08 7.63 26.35
C GLU A 15 33.23 6.37 25.50
N ARG A 16 34.10 5.43 25.92
CA ARG A 16 34.33 4.18 25.20
C ARG A 16 33.08 3.30 25.11
N GLU A 17 32.26 3.31 26.15
CA GLU A 17 31.04 2.50 26.23
C GLU A 17 29.79 3.29 25.87
N ARG A 18 29.95 4.60 25.60
CA ARG A 18 28.85 5.54 25.36
C ARG A 18 27.72 5.44 26.40
N THR A 19 28.13 5.23 27.65
CA THR A 19 27.26 4.99 28.78
C THR A 19 27.34 6.11 29.80
N LEU A 20 26.17 6.69 30.11
CA LEU A 20 26.00 7.64 31.20
C LEU A 20 25.45 6.90 32.41
N THR A 21 26.13 7.01 33.55
CA THR A 21 25.67 6.47 34.83
C THR A 21 25.10 7.60 35.69
N LEU A 22 23.88 7.44 36.16
CA LEU A 22 23.20 8.41 36.99
C LEU A 22 23.49 8.15 38.50
N ALA A 23 23.25 9.17 39.32
CA ALA A 23 23.51 9.10 40.77
C ALA A 23 22.73 8.00 41.52
N ASN A 24 21.60 7.58 40.98
CA ASN A 24 20.77 6.48 41.49
C ASN A 24 21.20 5.09 41.01
N GLY A 25 22.28 4.99 40.24
CA GLY A 25 22.79 3.74 39.67
C GLY A 25 22.17 3.36 38.34
N SER A 26 21.19 4.11 37.82
CA SER A 26 20.64 3.88 36.46
C SER A 26 21.70 4.20 35.42
N THR A 27 21.67 3.45 34.32
CA THR A 27 22.56 3.66 33.16
C THR A 27 21.77 4.04 31.93
N CYS A 28 22.33 4.91 31.11
CA CYS A 28 21.79 5.29 29.80
C CYS A 28 22.87 5.07 28.75
N GLN A 29 22.64 4.16 27.82
CA GLN A 29 23.52 3.89 26.70
C GLN A 29 23.05 4.66 25.46
N ILE A 30 23.98 5.29 24.73
CA ILE A 30 23.68 6.04 23.51
C ILE A 30 24.25 5.27 22.31
N ASN A 31 23.39 4.87 21.40
CA ASN A 31 23.74 4.16 20.17
C ASN A 31 23.37 4.98 18.93
N SER A 32 24.07 4.75 17.83
CA SER A 32 23.77 5.34 16.52
C SER A 32 23.17 4.30 15.59
N TYR A 33 22.25 4.68 14.72
CA TYR A 33 21.68 3.80 13.69
C TYR A 33 22.70 3.36 12.62
N ASP A 34 23.88 3.95 12.58
CA ASP A 34 24.98 3.52 11.70
C ASP A 34 25.75 2.29 12.23
N GLN A 35 25.44 1.84 13.44
CA GLN A 35 26.04 0.66 14.03
C GLN A 35 25.38 -0.62 13.49
N ASP A 36 26.11 -1.73 13.58
CA ASP A 36 25.54 -3.03 13.23
C ASP A 36 24.40 -3.43 14.18
N VAL A 37 23.38 -4.13 13.65
CA VAL A 37 22.24 -4.59 14.46
C VAL A 37 22.68 -5.41 15.67
N GLY A 38 23.78 -6.16 15.54
CA GLY A 38 24.38 -6.93 16.63
C GLY A 38 24.85 -6.09 17.81
N ASP A 39 25.22 -4.83 17.61
CA ASP A 39 25.64 -3.91 18.68
C ASP A 39 24.48 -3.53 19.61
N PHE A 40 23.25 -3.71 19.13
CA PHE A 40 22.02 -3.49 19.91
C PHE A 40 21.62 -4.72 20.72
N SER A 41 22.27 -5.87 20.53
CA SER A 41 21.94 -7.10 21.25
C SER A 41 22.64 -7.18 22.62
N GLY A 42 22.09 -7.97 23.54
CA GLY A 42 22.79 -8.47 24.73
C GLY A 42 22.40 -7.90 26.08
N SER A 43 21.59 -6.84 26.21
CA SER A 43 21.12 -6.38 27.53
C SER A 43 19.64 -6.00 27.52
N ALA A 44 18.91 -6.36 28.58
CA ALA A 44 17.52 -5.95 28.77
C ALA A 44 17.43 -4.46 29.09
N MET A 45 16.48 -3.76 28.48
CA MET A 45 16.28 -2.31 28.58
C MET A 45 14.88 -1.96 29.05
N HIS A 46 14.77 -1.15 30.11
CA HIS A 46 13.50 -0.69 30.65
C HIS A 46 12.85 0.39 29.80
N PHE A 47 13.66 1.22 29.14
CA PHE A 47 13.18 2.29 28.27
C PHE A 47 14.10 2.48 27.08
N LEU A 48 13.54 2.50 25.89
CA LEU A 48 14.23 2.56 24.60
C LEU A 48 13.70 3.75 23.79
N PRO A 49 14.19 4.97 24.04
CA PRO A 49 13.82 6.12 23.24
C PRO A 49 14.59 6.11 21.92
N HIS A 50 13.88 6.28 20.82
CA HIS A 50 14.44 6.52 19.51
C HIS A 50 14.23 7.98 19.13
N ASP A 51 15.30 8.66 18.77
CA ASP A 51 15.29 9.98 18.14
C ASP A 51 15.39 9.76 16.63
N GLU A 52 14.37 10.19 15.91
CA GLU A 52 14.07 9.86 14.52
C GLU A 52 13.68 8.37 14.32
N GLY A 53 13.23 8.06 13.07
CA GLY A 53 12.78 6.72 12.72
C GLY A 53 13.94 5.72 12.61
N PRO A 54 13.98 4.68 13.45
CA PRO A 54 15.01 3.65 13.34
C PRO A 54 14.83 2.77 12.11
N PRO A 55 15.90 2.14 11.59
CA PRO A 55 15.77 1.01 10.69
C PRO A 55 14.93 -0.11 11.32
N TYR A 56 14.10 -0.77 10.52
CA TYR A 56 13.18 -1.80 11.01
C TYR A 56 13.88 -2.94 11.74
N SER A 57 15.09 -3.32 11.27
CA SER A 57 15.91 -4.34 11.91
C SER A 57 16.34 -3.95 13.34
N ILE A 58 16.73 -2.69 13.55
CA ILE A 58 17.10 -2.17 14.87
C ILE A 58 15.87 -2.08 15.78
N TYR A 59 14.72 -1.64 15.25
CA TYR A 59 13.47 -1.63 16.01
C TYR A 59 13.11 -3.03 16.52
N ARG A 60 13.16 -4.05 15.65
CA ARG A 60 12.87 -5.43 16.05
C ARG A 60 13.82 -5.97 17.10
N GLU A 61 15.12 -5.70 16.96
CA GLU A 61 16.11 -6.09 17.96
C GLU A 61 15.82 -5.44 19.31
N ASN A 62 15.55 -4.14 19.32
CA ASN A 62 15.23 -3.40 20.53
C ASN A 62 13.92 -3.85 21.18
N LEU A 63 12.92 -4.25 20.37
CA LEU A 63 11.68 -4.81 20.90
C LEU A 63 11.93 -6.11 21.68
N MET A 64 12.82 -6.98 21.19
CA MET A 64 13.18 -8.21 21.90
C MET A 64 13.87 -7.92 23.24
N ARG A 65 14.65 -6.83 23.33
CA ARG A 65 15.34 -6.42 24.57
C ARG A 65 14.41 -5.86 25.65
N SER A 66 13.22 -5.44 25.29
CA SER A 66 12.23 -4.94 26.25
C SER A 66 11.43 -6.03 26.94
N ILE A 67 11.40 -7.27 26.42
CA ILE A 67 10.53 -8.35 26.88
C ILE A 67 10.84 -8.76 28.31
N ASP A 68 12.12 -8.97 28.62
CA ASP A 68 12.54 -9.52 29.94
C ASP A 68 12.21 -8.61 31.12
N VAL A 69 12.06 -7.32 30.86
CA VAL A 69 11.85 -6.29 31.91
C VAL A 69 10.55 -5.51 31.72
N CYS A 70 9.66 -5.96 30.82
CA CYS A 70 8.43 -5.22 30.45
C CYS A 70 8.76 -3.76 30.08
N GLY A 71 9.83 -3.57 29.30
CA GLY A 71 10.34 -2.25 28.93
C GLY A 71 9.41 -1.52 27.97
N GLN A 72 9.57 -0.20 27.91
CA GLN A 72 8.82 0.67 27.01
C GLN A 72 9.72 1.17 25.87
N LEU A 73 9.14 1.28 24.67
CA LEU A 73 9.79 1.84 23.50
C LEU A 73 9.03 3.10 23.05
N SER A 74 9.76 4.15 22.73
CA SER A 74 9.19 5.37 22.16
C SER A 74 9.98 5.80 20.93
N ILE A 75 9.30 6.36 19.93
CA ILE A 75 9.91 6.92 18.73
C ILE A 75 9.41 8.35 18.58
N ALA A 76 10.32 9.32 18.57
CA ALA A 76 10.02 10.72 18.30
C ALA A 76 10.63 11.10 16.95
N PHE A 77 9.81 11.52 15.99
CA PHE A 77 10.29 11.82 14.64
C PHE A 77 9.36 12.78 13.92
N THR A 78 9.87 13.40 12.88
CA THR A 78 9.07 14.09 11.88
C THR A 78 8.91 13.17 10.68
N PRO A 79 7.68 12.89 10.21
CA PRO A 79 7.50 12.12 8.99
C PRO A 79 8.31 12.73 7.84
N PRO A 80 8.94 11.92 6.96
CA PRO A 80 9.69 12.46 5.83
C PRO A 80 8.75 13.20 4.85
N ASP A 81 9.21 14.30 4.29
CA ASP A 81 8.46 15.15 3.34
C ASP A 81 8.88 14.94 1.88
N ASP A 82 9.84 14.06 1.66
CA ASP A 82 10.28 13.66 0.32
C ASP A 82 10.75 12.18 0.30
N THR A 83 10.96 11.67 -0.90
CA THR A 83 11.44 10.31 -1.15
C THR A 83 12.94 10.14 -0.89
N SER A 84 13.66 11.22 -0.57
CA SER A 84 15.09 11.22 -0.30
C SER A 84 15.44 10.89 1.17
N ALA A 85 14.43 10.69 2.01
CA ALA A 85 14.64 10.30 3.40
C ALA A 85 15.47 9.00 3.50
N SER A 86 16.45 9.03 4.39
CA SER A 86 17.38 7.91 4.56
C SER A 86 16.78 6.69 5.26
N TRP A 87 15.52 6.76 5.69
CA TRP A 87 14.82 5.72 6.41
C TRP A 87 13.40 5.53 5.88
N ASP A 88 12.89 4.30 5.99
CA ASP A 88 11.55 3.95 5.55
C ASP A 88 10.53 4.23 6.65
N ALA A 89 9.68 5.22 6.45
CA ALA A 89 8.61 5.59 7.37
C ALA A 89 7.38 4.69 7.26
N ALA A 90 7.26 3.90 6.22
CA ALA A 90 6.04 3.14 5.95
C ALA A 90 5.75 2.13 7.08
N TRP A 91 6.75 1.40 7.55
CA TRP A 91 6.57 0.43 8.64
C TRP A 91 6.15 1.10 9.96
N ILE A 92 6.67 2.32 10.26
CA ILE A 92 6.28 3.07 11.47
C ILE A 92 4.81 3.46 11.38
N TYR A 93 4.38 3.91 10.20
CA TYR A 93 2.97 4.22 9.97
C TYR A 93 2.09 2.99 10.23
N ASP A 94 2.44 1.86 9.63
CA ASP A 94 1.62 0.64 9.63
C ASP A 94 1.61 -0.10 10.96
N GLU A 95 2.78 -0.24 11.57
CA GLU A 95 2.91 -1.06 12.77
C GLU A 95 2.72 -0.28 14.06
N LEU A 96 2.96 1.03 14.06
CA LEU A 96 2.93 1.85 15.25
C LEU A 96 1.89 2.96 15.16
N TYR A 97 2.04 3.88 14.21
CA TYR A 97 1.24 5.11 14.19
C TYR A 97 -0.26 4.83 14.03
N GLU A 98 -0.64 4.07 12.99
CA GLU A 98 -2.04 3.74 12.73
C GLU A 98 -2.66 2.92 13.87
N LYS A 99 -1.93 1.93 14.38
CA LYS A 99 -2.38 1.09 15.49
C LYS A 99 -2.39 1.82 16.83
N GLY A 100 -1.67 2.92 16.94
CA GLY A 100 -1.66 3.78 18.12
C GLY A 100 -2.79 4.83 18.16
N LEU A 101 -3.46 5.08 17.03
CA LEU A 101 -4.57 6.04 16.95
C LEU A 101 -5.89 5.42 17.47
N PRO A 102 -6.79 6.23 18.06
CA PRO A 102 -8.14 5.77 18.40
C PRO A 102 -8.89 5.28 17.16
N GLY A 103 -9.48 4.08 17.22
CA GLY A 103 -10.24 3.52 16.11
C GLY A 103 -10.39 2.00 16.20
N PRO A 104 -11.02 1.37 15.21
CA PRO A 104 -11.28 -0.08 15.20
C PRO A 104 -10.00 -0.94 15.14
N ASN A 105 -8.91 -0.38 14.67
CA ASN A 105 -7.60 -1.05 14.54
C ASN A 105 -6.63 -0.71 15.69
N LYS A 106 -7.10 -0.03 16.74
CA LYS A 106 -6.28 0.35 17.89
C LYS A 106 -5.72 -0.89 18.58
N ASP A 107 -4.39 -0.95 18.68
CA ASP A 107 -3.67 -1.92 19.49
C ASP A 107 -3.60 -1.37 20.93
N PRO A 108 -4.04 -2.11 21.96
CA PRO A 108 -4.05 -1.63 23.34
C PRO A 108 -2.65 -1.31 23.89
N ASP A 109 -1.61 -1.92 23.31
CA ASP A 109 -0.21 -1.73 23.75
C ASP A 109 0.51 -0.59 23.00
N LYS A 110 -0.20 0.15 22.16
CA LYS A 110 0.38 1.23 21.34
C LYS A 110 -0.40 2.52 21.48
N ASP A 111 0.32 3.62 21.62
CA ASP A 111 -0.23 4.97 21.59
C ASP A 111 0.53 5.85 20.61
N SER A 112 -0.20 6.72 19.91
CA SER A 112 0.36 7.67 18.95
C SER A 112 -0.13 9.08 19.28
N PHE A 113 0.82 10.01 19.32
CA PHE A 113 0.58 11.42 19.60
C PHE A 113 1.16 12.25 18.45
N THR A 114 0.41 13.25 18.01
CA THR A 114 0.88 14.20 17.00
C THR A 114 0.95 15.59 17.62
N PHE A 115 2.10 16.23 17.48
CA PHE A 115 2.34 17.60 17.94
C PHE A 115 2.42 18.52 16.73
N PHE A 116 1.66 19.59 16.77
CA PHE A 116 1.69 20.62 15.71
C PHE A 116 2.69 21.70 16.06
N THR A 117 3.40 22.19 15.04
CA THR A 117 4.36 23.29 15.22
C THR A 117 3.68 24.55 15.82
N GLU A 118 2.40 24.78 15.49
CA GLU A 118 1.62 25.89 16.00
C GLU A 118 1.27 25.78 17.48
N ASP A 119 1.27 24.57 18.05
CA ASP A 119 1.00 24.33 19.46
C ASP A 119 2.20 24.65 20.35
N ASN A 120 3.37 24.90 19.77
CA ASN A 120 4.57 25.23 20.52
C ASN A 120 4.53 26.71 20.98
N PRO A 121 4.32 26.96 22.29
CA PRO A 121 4.17 28.33 22.81
C PRO A 121 5.46 29.17 22.73
N PHE A 122 6.60 28.55 22.47
CA PHE A 122 7.91 29.21 22.37
C PHE A 122 8.23 29.66 20.95
N LEU A 123 7.43 29.29 19.95
CA LEU A 123 7.62 29.73 18.57
C LEU A 123 6.77 30.96 18.25
N LEU A 124 7.39 31.93 17.60
CA LEU A 124 6.68 33.15 17.15
C LEU A 124 5.86 32.78 15.89
N LYS A 125 4.56 33.09 15.91
CA LYS A 125 3.66 32.85 14.76
C LYS A 125 4.16 33.48 13.47
N THR A 126 4.78 34.68 13.57
CA THR A 126 5.39 35.37 12.41
C THR A 126 6.51 34.55 11.76
N GLU A 127 7.30 33.81 12.54
CA GLU A 127 8.36 32.97 12.00
C GLU A 127 7.78 31.71 11.36
N ILE A 128 6.76 31.11 11.97
CA ILE A 128 6.02 29.97 11.39
C ILE A 128 5.43 30.39 10.02
N GLU A 129 4.80 31.56 9.92
CA GLU A 129 4.25 32.08 8.68
C GLU A 129 5.32 32.32 7.60
N LYS A 130 6.49 32.84 7.97
CA LYS A 130 7.61 33.02 7.04
C LYS A 130 8.11 31.70 6.47
N VAL A 131 8.34 30.72 7.33
CA VAL A 131 8.76 29.37 6.91
C VAL A 131 7.68 28.73 6.04
N SER A 132 6.42 28.83 6.44
CA SER A 132 5.28 28.27 5.73
C SER A 132 5.16 28.76 4.28
N LYS A 133 5.52 30.02 4.00
CA LYS A 133 5.49 30.58 2.63
C LYS A 133 6.47 29.90 1.68
N ASN A 134 7.56 29.34 2.20
CA ASN A 134 8.61 28.67 1.41
C ASN A 134 8.36 27.17 1.26
N LEU A 135 7.34 26.60 1.93
CA LEU A 135 7.01 25.18 1.86
C LEU A 135 5.92 24.93 0.82
N THR A 136 6.04 23.83 0.11
CA THR A 136 4.93 23.30 -0.71
C THR A 136 3.74 22.94 0.20
N PRO A 137 2.51 22.84 -0.33
CA PRO A 137 1.35 22.39 0.46
C PRO A 137 1.61 21.05 1.17
N GLN A 138 2.24 20.12 0.49
CA GLN A 138 2.59 18.80 1.06
C GLN A 138 3.62 18.92 2.19
N GLN A 139 4.67 19.70 2.00
CA GLN A 139 5.67 19.93 3.04
C GLN A 139 5.09 20.62 4.28
N ARG A 140 4.09 21.49 4.13
CA ARG A 140 3.38 22.10 5.27
C ARG A 140 2.67 21.04 6.09
N GLU A 141 1.94 20.10 5.44
CA GLU A 141 1.25 19.04 6.14
C GLU A 141 2.19 18.19 6.97
N VAL A 142 3.35 17.86 6.45
CA VAL A 142 4.35 17.07 7.16
C VAL A 142 5.05 17.90 8.25
N ARG A 143 5.64 19.04 7.89
CA ARG A 143 6.55 19.77 8.78
C ARG A 143 5.85 20.62 9.83
N LEU A 144 4.65 21.16 9.52
CA LEU A 144 3.90 21.99 10.46
C LEU A 144 2.85 21.22 11.25
N PHE A 145 2.28 20.19 10.64
CA PHE A 145 1.19 19.41 11.24
C PHE A 145 1.58 17.97 11.58
N GLY A 146 2.85 17.56 11.38
CA GLY A 146 3.33 16.22 11.72
C GLY A 146 2.56 15.09 11.04
N ARG A 147 1.87 15.38 9.94
CA ARG A 147 1.05 14.39 9.26
C ARG A 147 1.90 13.49 8.40
N PHE A 148 1.66 12.20 8.50
CA PHE A 148 2.14 11.28 7.49
C PHE A 148 1.43 11.59 6.18
N MET A 149 2.14 12.27 5.30
CA MET A 149 1.74 12.31 3.90
C MET A 149 2.23 11.02 3.26
N HIS A 150 1.37 10.39 2.48
CA HIS A 150 1.83 9.33 1.61
C HIS A 150 2.74 9.98 0.55
N LEU A 151 4.01 10.02 0.86
CA LEU A 151 5.03 10.67 0.07
C LEU A 151 5.09 10.08 -1.32
N GLY A 152 5.42 10.90 -2.30
CA GLY A 152 5.40 10.67 -3.74
C GLY A 152 6.11 9.44 -4.30
N GLY A 153 6.44 8.45 -3.47
CA GLY A 153 6.93 7.15 -3.87
C GLY A 153 5.83 6.17 -4.31
N ARG A 154 4.56 6.39 -3.96
CA ARG A 154 3.50 5.47 -4.37
C ARG A 154 3.18 5.57 -5.85
N VAL A 155 3.01 4.41 -6.48
CA VAL A 155 2.59 4.31 -7.87
C VAL A 155 1.17 4.85 -8.06
N TYR A 156 0.28 4.56 -7.09
CA TYR A 156 -1.11 4.99 -7.06
C TYR A 156 -1.36 5.94 -5.88
N SER A 157 -0.78 7.14 -5.92
CA SER A 157 -0.87 8.15 -4.85
C SER A 157 -2.30 8.59 -4.52
N ILE A 158 -3.22 8.48 -5.49
CA ILE A 158 -4.64 8.84 -5.34
C ILE A 158 -5.41 7.77 -4.54
N TYR A 159 -4.94 6.51 -4.50
CA TYR A 159 -5.66 5.46 -3.80
C TYR A 159 -5.77 5.76 -2.31
N THR A 160 -6.97 5.61 -1.76
CA THR A 160 -7.23 5.76 -0.32
C THR A 160 -8.32 4.80 0.13
N ASP A 161 -8.06 4.13 1.25
CA ASP A 161 -9.01 3.28 1.98
C ASP A 161 -9.78 4.03 3.06
N ARG A 162 -9.51 5.35 3.20
CA ARG A 162 -10.15 6.24 4.16
C ARG A 162 -10.81 7.43 3.47
N PRO A 163 -11.85 8.02 4.06
CA PRO A 163 -12.47 9.22 3.51
C PRO A 163 -11.45 10.35 3.33
N GLN A 164 -11.29 10.80 2.09
CA GLN A 164 -10.46 11.94 1.72
C GLN A 164 -11.31 12.94 0.92
N TRP A 165 -10.89 14.20 0.89
CA TRP A 165 -11.58 15.21 0.11
C TRP A 165 -10.84 15.47 -1.21
N TRP A 166 -11.55 15.25 -2.33
CA TRP A 166 -11.09 15.53 -3.69
C TRP A 166 -11.54 16.90 -4.14
N CYS A 167 -10.62 17.72 -4.61
CA CYS A 167 -10.95 19.01 -5.23
C CYS A 167 -10.98 18.86 -6.74
N PHE A 168 -12.12 19.08 -7.38
CA PHE A 168 -12.23 18.97 -8.83
C PHE A 168 -11.48 20.06 -9.59
N PHE A 169 -11.26 21.23 -8.98
CA PHE A 169 -10.45 22.29 -9.58
C PHE A 169 -8.95 21.99 -9.54
N CYS A 170 -8.43 21.56 -8.39
CA CYS A 170 -7.02 21.15 -8.27
C CYS A 170 -6.77 19.77 -8.92
N ASN A 171 -7.84 18.97 -9.12
CA ASN A 171 -7.81 17.62 -9.62
C ASN A 171 -6.89 16.70 -8.78
N ASP A 172 -6.98 16.85 -7.45
CA ASP A 172 -6.16 16.12 -6.48
C ASP A 172 -6.84 16.04 -5.10
N ILE A 173 -6.29 15.18 -4.23
CA ILE A 173 -6.67 15.11 -2.82
C ILE A 173 -6.14 16.37 -2.12
N MET A 174 -7.05 17.11 -1.50
CA MET A 174 -6.76 18.38 -0.85
C MET A 174 -7.38 18.44 0.54
N LEU A 175 -6.88 19.35 1.36
CA LEU A 175 -7.54 19.67 2.63
C LEU A 175 -8.83 20.45 2.36
N ASN A 176 -9.87 20.03 3.07
CA ASN A 176 -11.15 20.75 3.13
C ASN A 176 -11.18 21.59 4.41
N VAL A 177 -11.25 22.89 4.26
CA VAL A 177 -11.42 23.84 5.38
C VAL A 177 -12.74 24.58 5.15
N ASP A 178 -13.68 24.41 6.06
CA ASP A 178 -15.01 25.07 6.00
C ASP A 178 -15.76 24.85 4.66
N GLY A 179 -15.63 23.64 4.09
CA GLY A 179 -16.29 23.29 2.83
C GLY A 179 -15.58 23.84 1.57
N LYS A 180 -14.34 24.27 1.70
CA LYS A 180 -13.52 24.80 0.60
C LYS A 180 -12.16 24.12 0.55
N CYS A 181 -11.59 24.04 -0.64
CA CYS A 181 -10.21 23.66 -0.82
C CYS A 181 -9.25 24.64 -0.14
N ALA A 182 -8.38 24.14 0.73
CA ALA A 182 -7.39 24.98 1.41
C ALA A 182 -6.45 25.70 0.42
N THR A 183 -6.20 25.10 -0.75
CA THR A 183 -5.26 25.64 -1.76
C THR A 183 -5.91 26.63 -2.71
N CYS A 184 -7.03 26.24 -3.37
CA CYS A 184 -7.64 27.09 -4.41
C CYS A 184 -8.93 27.79 -3.97
N GLN A 185 -9.38 27.58 -2.74
CA GLN A 185 -10.60 28.14 -2.15
C GLN A 185 -11.91 27.75 -2.89
N ASN A 186 -11.83 26.80 -3.84
CA ASN A 186 -12.99 26.32 -4.56
C ASN A 186 -13.82 25.41 -3.65
N LYS A 187 -15.15 25.45 -3.79
CA LYS A 187 -16.10 24.60 -3.05
C LYS A 187 -16.41 23.28 -3.78
N ASP A 188 -16.04 23.18 -5.06
CA ASP A 188 -16.34 22.00 -5.86
C ASP A 188 -15.40 20.84 -5.52
N GLY A 189 -15.87 19.98 -4.64
CA GLY A 189 -15.16 18.80 -4.19
C GLY A 189 -16.11 17.75 -3.65
N VAL A 190 -15.56 16.59 -3.32
CA VAL A 190 -16.30 15.45 -2.77
C VAL A 190 -15.45 14.69 -1.75
N ILE A 191 -16.10 14.17 -0.72
CA ILE A 191 -15.48 13.17 0.16
C ILE A 191 -15.62 11.82 -0.54
N PHE A 192 -14.52 11.10 -0.71
CA PHE A 192 -14.47 9.80 -1.37
C PHE A 192 -13.48 8.86 -0.68
N GLN A 193 -13.63 7.59 -0.97
CA GLN A 193 -12.68 6.51 -0.66
C GLN A 193 -12.83 5.42 -1.73
N HIS A 194 -11.81 4.57 -1.87
CA HIS A 194 -11.87 3.47 -2.84
C HIS A 194 -12.41 2.17 -2.24
N THR A 195 -12.34 2.04 -0.92
CA THR A 195 -12.92 0.89 -0.23
C THR A 195 -14.41 1.06 -0.06
N VAL A 196 -15.14 -0.01 -0.34
CA VAL A 196 -16.60 -0.05 -0.20
C VAL A 196 -17.02 -1.26 0.63
N ASP A 197 -18.07 -1.09 1.42
CA ASP A 197 -18.67 -2.16 2.21
C ASP A 197 -19.46 -3.10 1.27
N PRO A 198 -19.13 -4.40 1.19
CA PRO A 198 -19.85 -5.36 0.36
C PRO A 198 -21.37 -5.32 0.56
N ASN A 199 -21.81 -5.13 1.82
CA ASN A 199 -23.23 -5.09 2.16
C ASN A 199 -23.94 -3.82 1.64
N LYS A 200 -23.21 -2.73 1.41
CA LYS A 200 -23.77 -1.47 0.90
C LYS A 200 -23.77 -1.38 -0.61
N GLU A 201 -22.83 -2.03 -1.30
CA GLU A 201 -22.81 -2.09 -2.77
C GLU A 201 -23.98 -2.91 -3.33
N GLY A 202 -24.54 -3.82 -2.54
CA GLY A 202 -25.68 -4.65 -2.92
C GLY A 202 -25.32 -5.80 -3.85
N ASP A 203 -26.26 -6.74 -3.98
CA ASP A 203 -26.07 -7.97 -4.76
C ASP A 203 -25.94 -7.76 -6.27
N TYR A 204 -26.19 -6.54 -6.76
CA TYR A 204 -26.17 -6.28 -8.20
C TYR A 204 -24.78 -6.47 -8.82
N VAL A 205 -23.70 -6.21 -8.06
CA VAL A 205 -22.32 -6.37 -8.55
C VAL A 205 -21.99 -7.82 -8.89
N TYR A 206 -22.54 -8.78 -8.14
CA TYR A 206 -22.37 -10.21 -8.41
C TYR A 206 -23.09 -10.66 -9.70
N LYS A 207 -24.08 -9.91 -10.15
CA LYS A 207 -24.84 -10.15 -11.41
C LYS A 207 -24.20 -9.47 -12.62
N CYS A 208 -23.21 -8.62 -12.42
CA CYS A 208 -22.45 -8.02 -13.49
C CYS A 208 -21.54 -9.05 -14.18
N PRO A 209 -21.08 -8.79 -15.41
CA PRO A 209 -19.97 -9.57 -15.99
C PRO A 209 -18.73 -9.47 -15.12
N ILE A 210 -18.16 -10.62 -14.75
CA ILE A 210 -16.96 -10.69 -13.91
C ILE A 210 -15.75 -10.98 -14.78
N VAL A 211 -14.67 -10.27 -14.53
CA VAL A 211 -13.33 -10.61 -15.02
C VAL A 211 -12.54 -11.23 -13.88
N TYR A 212 -12.09 -12.46 -14.11
CA TYR A 212 -11.16 -13.14 -13.21
C TYR A 212 -9.72 -12.84 -13.63
N LEU A 213 -8.86 -12.52 -12.69
CA LEU A 213 -7.43 -12.27 -12.93
C LEU A 213 -6.59 -13.18 -12.05
N LEU A 214 -5.50 -13.69 -12.63
CA LEU A 214 -4.56 -14.62 -11.99
C LEU A 214 -3.13 -14.15 -12.19
N ASP A 215 -2.41 -14.03 -11.08
CA ASP A 215 -0.95 -13.91 -11.06
C ASP A 215 -0.36 -15.20 -10.44
N PRO A 216 0.12 -16.13 -11.26
CA PRO A 216 0.65 -17.39 -10.77
C PRO A 216 2.09 -17.24 -10.32
N HIS A 217 2.40 -17.81 -9.17
CA HIS A 217 3.76 -17.86 -8.64
C HIS A 217 4.25 -19.30 -8.45
N PRO A 218 5.47 -19.65 -8.90
CA PRO A 218 5.97 -21.02 -8.78
C PRO A 218 6.51 -21.38 -7.39
N ARG A 219 6.68 -20.41 -6.50
CA ARG A 219 7.34 -20.60 -5.18
C ARG A 219 6.65 -19.90 -4.02
N LYS A 220 5.51 -19.30 -4.24
CA LYS A 220 4.69 -18.61 -3.23
C LYS A 220 3.23 -18.69 -3.65
N GLU A 221 2.34 -18.10 -2.88
CA GLU A 221 0.92 -18.02 -3.15
C GLU A 221 0.61 -17.48 -4.55
N HIS A 222 -0.34 -18.07 -5.24
CA HIS A 222 -0.98 -17.50 -6.41
C HIS A 222 -1.92 -16.39 -5.98
N TYR A 223 -1.91 -15.27 -6.67
CA TYR A 223 -2.79 -14.13 -6.41
C TYR A 223 -3.94 -14.14 -7.43
N MET A 224 -5.16 -14.13 -6.92
CA MET A 224 -6.37 -14.18 -7.73
C MET A 224 -7.34 -13.10 -7.29
N MET A 225 -8.01 -12.47 -8.26
CA MET A 225 -9.07 -11.52 -7.96
C MET A 225 -10.24 -11.60 -8.96
N TRP A 226 -11.42 -11.24 -8.50
CA TRP A 226 -12.63 -11.13 -9.31
C TRP A 226 -13.10 -9.69 -9.32
N VAL A 227 -13.21 -9.13 -10.52
CA VAL A 227 -13.62 -7.74 -10.72
C VAL A 227 -14.92 -7.68 -11.50
N ALA A 228 -15.96 -7.12 -10.90
CA ALA A 228 -17.22 -6.85 -11.57
C ALA A 228 -17.08 -5.61 -12.46
N ILE A 229 -17.57 -5.72 -13.70
CA ILE A 229 -17.63 -4.60 -14.64
C ILE A 229 -19.08 -4.14 -14.69
N THR A 230 -19.35 -2.96 -14.16
CA THR A 230 -20.73 -2.42 -14.07
C THR A 230 -21.22 -1.86 -15.41
N PRO A 231 -22.52 -1.62 -15.58
CA PRO A 231 -23.05 -0.97 -16.79
C PRO A 231 -22.46 0.40 -17.12
N SER A 232 -21.87 1.07 -16.14
CA SER A 232 -21.15 2.35 -16.30
C SER A 232 -19.67 2.18 -16.62
N ASP A 233 -19.21 0.95 -16.86
CA ASP A 233 -17.80 0.58 -17.01
C ASP A 233 -16.96 0.86 -15.73
N ASP A 234 -17.59 0.90 -14.55
CA ASP A 234 -16.85 0.95 -13.30
C ASP A 234 -16.35 -0.44 -12.92
N TRP A 235 -15.23 -0.49 -12.23
CA TRP A 235 -14.58 -1.71 -11.76
C TRP A 235 -14.76 -1.86 -10.25
N VAL A 236 -15.33 -2.98 -9.84
CA VAL A 236 -15.50 -3.31 -8.42
C VAL A 236 -14.84 -4.65 -8.15
N GLU A 237 -13.72 -4.63 -7.42
CA GLU A 237 -13.13 -5.87 -6.92
C GLU A 237 -14.01 -6.42 -5.82
N ILE A 238 -14.58 -7.61 -6.08
CA ILE A 238 -15.54 -8.25 -5.18
C ILE A 238 -14.92 -9.35 -4.33
N LYS A 239 -13.76 -9.86 -4.73
CA LYS A 239 -13.04 -10.91 -4.01
C LYS A 239 -11.58 -10.94 -4.40
N GLU A 240 -10.73 -11.20 -3.40
CA GLU A 240 -9.35 -11.64 -3.55
C GLU A 240 -9.18 -13.05 -2.99
N MET A 241 -8.21 -13.79 -3.49
CA MET A 241 -7.83 -15.10 -2.98
C MET A 241 -6.33 -15.32 -3.16
N LEU A 242 -5.70 -15.84 -2.13
CA LEU A 242 -4.27 -16.21 -2.13
C LEU A 242 -4.17 -17.68 -1.75
N ILE A 243 -3.52 -18.48 -2.61
CA ILE A 243 -3.38 -19.93 -2.39
C ILE A 243 -1.98 -20.37 -2.81
N ASP A 244 -1.26 -20.98 -1.89
CA ASP A 244 -0.03 -21.73 -2.19
C ASP A 244 -0.39 -23.21 -2.39
N ALA A 245 -0.68 -23.57 -3.64
CA ALA A 245 -1.11 -24.92 -4.00
C ALA A 245 -0.90 -25.20 -5.49
N THR A 246 -1.14 -26.46 -5.88
CA THR A 246 -1.10 -26.87 -7.29
C THR A 246 -2.31 -26.32 -8.07
N PRO A 247 -2.24 -26.22 -9.41
CA PRO A 247 -3.33 -25.72 -10.24
C PRO A 247 -4.67 -26.45 -10.03
N GLU A 248 -4.66 -27.76 -9.70
CA GLU A 248 -5.87 -28.54 -9.43
C GLU A 248 -6.60 -28.03 -8.18
N ILE A 249 -5.86 -27.80 -7.09
CA ILE A 249 -6.42 -27.27 -5.83
C ILE A 249 -6.92 -25.85 -6.03
N VAL A 250 -6.16 -25.04 -6.77
CA VAL A 250 -6.57 -23.67 -7.14
C VAL A 250 -7.89 -23.72 -7.91
N MET A 251 -8.00 -24.60 -8.91
CA MET A 251 -9.22 -24.77 -9.71
C MET A 251 -10.43 -25.08 -8.82
N ASP A 252 -10.31 -26.04 -7.90
CA ASP A 252 -11.41 -26.42 -7.00
C ASP A 252 -11.89 -25.21 -6.20
N ARG A 253 -10.98 -24.44 -5.61
CA ARG A 253 -11.32 -23.25 -4.81
C ARG A 253 -11.94 -22.12 -5.64
N VAL A 254 -11.41 -21.89 -6.84
CA VAL A 254 -11.93 -20.90 -7.77
C VAL A 254 -13.36 -21.24 -8.19
N PHE A 255 -13.61 -22.48 -8.62
CA PHE A 255 -14.93 -22.89 -9.08
C PHE A 255 -15.96 -23.02 -7.96
N ASP A 256 -15.56 -23.42 -6.76
CA ASP A 256 -16.43 -23.42 -5.59
C ASP A 256 -16.94 -22.01 -5.27
N PHE A 257 -16.03 -21.01 -5.26
CA PHE A 257 -16.42 -19.61 -5.04
C PHE A 257 -17.34 -19.10 -6.17
N GLU A 258 -16.97 -19.30 -7.42
CA GLU A 258 -17.76 -18.85 -8.57
C GLU A 258 -19.17 -19.47 -8.59
N LYS A 259 -19.28 -20.74 -8.23
CA LYS A 259 -20.55 -21.44 -8.13
C LYS A 259 -21.38 -20.98 -6.93
N GLN A 260 -20.74 -20.75 -5.77
CA GLN A 260 -21.43 -20.28 -4.56
C GLN A 260 -22.20 -18.98 -4.81
N PHE A 261 -21.64 -18.07 -5.59
CA PHE A 261 -22.22 -16.76 -5.87
C PHE A 261 -22.88 -16.67 -7.26
N ASP A 262 -22.98 -17.79 -7.99
CA ASP A 262 -23.53 -17.86 -9.36
C ASP A 262 -22.93 -16.80 -10.29
N LEU A 263 -21.59 -16.65 -10.25
CA LEU A 263 -20.89 -15.58 -10.96
C LEU A 263 -20.89 -15.78 -12.46
N ASN A 264 -21.19 -14.71 -13.21
CA ASN A 264 -21.06 -14.69 -14.66
C ASN A 264 -19.63 -14.34 -15.08
N ILE A 265 -18.73 -15.33 -15.13
CA ILE A 265 -17.33 -15.12 -15.56
C ILE A 265 -17.28 -14.87 -17.06
N ALA A 266 -17.09 -13.62 -17.43
CA ALA A 266 -17.10 -13.19 -18.83
C ALA A 266 -15.72 -13.26 -19.50
N LYS A 267 -14.64 -13.12 -18.70
CA LYS A 267 -13.25 -13.19 -19.16
C LYS A 267 -12.34 -13.66 -18.02
N ARG A 268 -11.27 -14.38 -18.38
CA ARG A 268 -10.18 -14.72 -17.49
C ARG A 268 -8.87 -14.20 -18.07
N ILE A 269 -8.05 -13.55 -17.27
CA ILE A 269 -6.75 -12.98 -17.65
C ILE A 269 -5.70 -13.57 -16.71
N ILE A 270 -4.56 -13.94 -17.24
CA ILE A 270 -3.39 -14.34 -16.47
C ILE A 270 -2.26 -13.32 -16.69
N ASP A 271 -1.40 -13.13 -15.69
CA ASP A 271 -0.16 -12.36 -15.91
C ASP A 271 0.52 -12.82 -17.18
N PRO A 272 0.70 -11.95 -18.19
CA PRO A 272 1.23 -12.36 -19.50
C PRO A 272 2.65 -12.90 -19.42
N ASN A 273 3.47 -12.40 -18.49
CA ASN A 273 4.87 -12.80 -18.38
C ASN A 273 4.96 -14.18 -17.70
N MET A 274 4.23 -14.36 -16.59
CA MET A 274 4.20 -15.64 -15.91
C MET A 274 3.41 -16.68 -16.69
N GLY A 275 2.30 -16.30 -17.31
CA GLY A 275 1.49 -17.22 -18.12
C GLY A 275 2.27 -17.87 -19.28
N ARG A 276 3.13 -17.10 -19.94
CA ARG A 276 4.00 -17.60 -21.04
C ARG A 276 5.27 -18.27 -20.55
N SER A 277 5.58 -18.18 -19.26
CA SER A 277 6.75 -18.82 -18.67
C SER A 277 6.62 -20.35 -18.72
N PRO A 278 7.72 -21.10 -18.87
CA PRO A 278 7.68 -22.54 -18.86
C PRO A 278 7.37 -23.08 -17.46
N ALA A 279 6.37 -23.93 -17.35
CA ALA A 279 6.06 -24.68 -16.14
C ALA A 279 6.89 -25.98 -16.07
N HIS A 280 6.74 -26.83 -17.08
CA HIS A 280 7.45 -28.12 -17.17
C HIS A 280 7.57 -28.60 -18.62
N ASN A 281 8.30 -29.71 -18.84
CA ASN A 281 8.45 -30.32 -20.15
C ASN A 281 7.69 -31.65 -20.20
N VAL A 282 6.96 -31.89 -21.30
CA VAL A 282 6.36 -33.19 -21.62
C VAL A 282 7.04 -33.74 -22.88
N GLY A 283 7.99 -34.64 -22.72
CA GLY A 283 8.87 -35.07 -23.80
C GLY A 283 9.71 -33.87 -24.31
N GLN A 284 9.58 -33.60 -25.60
CA GLN A 284 10.24 -32.43 -26.25
C GLN A 284 9.38 -31.15 -26.22
N ARG A 285 8.13 -31.24 -25.79
CA ARG A 285 7.21 -30.11 -25.74
C ARG A 285 7.34 -29.38 -24.40
N ARG A 286 7.51 -28.06 -24.48
CA ARG A 286 7.50 -27.15 -23.34
C ARG A 286 6.06 -26.75 -23.02
N ILE A 287 5.61 -27.00 -21.82
CA ILE A 287 4.29 -26.60 -21.34
C ILE A 287 4.45 -25.26 -20.60
N THR A 288 3.61 -24.28 -20.94
CA THR A 288 3.57 -23.00 -20.22
C THR A 288 2.68 -23.05 -18.99
N VAL A 289 2.83 -22.07 -18.09
CA VAL A 289 1.97 -21.96 -16.89
C VAL A 289 0.51 -21.76 -17.29
N ALA A 290 0.23 -20.95 -18.32
CA ALA A 290 -1.14 -20.78 -18.84
C ALA A 290 -1.74 -22.09 -19.38
N GLU A 291 -0.94 -22.94 -20.06
CA GLU A 291 -1.36 -24.25 -20.53
C GLU A 291 -1.62 -25.21 -19.36
N GLU A 292 -0.82 -25.15 -18.28
CA GLU A 292 -1.01 -25.94 -17.07
C GLU A 292 -2.34 -25.60 -16.39
N PHE A 293 -2.64 -24.32 -16.15
CA PHE A 293 -3.95 -23.89 -15.63
C PHE A 293 -5.09 -24.22 -16.59
N SER A 294 -4.86 -24.12 -17.90
CA SER A 294 -5.87 -24.50 -18.90
C SER A 294 -6.22 -25.98 -18.87
N ALA A 295 -5.23 -26.86 -18.57
CA ALA A 295 -5.44 -28.30 -18.47
C ALA A 295 -6.39 -28.69 -17.34
N VAL A 296 -6.41 -27.93 -16.24
CA VAL A 296 -7.35 -28.12 -15.12
C VAL A 296 -8.66 -27.34 -15.30
N GLY A 297 -8.85 -26.61 -16.40
CA GLY A 297 -10.10 -25.91 -16.73
C GLY A 297 -10.09 -24.39 -16.52
N ILE A 298 -9.04 -23.82 -15.94
CA ILE A 298 -8.87 -22.36 -15.80
C ILE A 298 -8.19 -21.81 -17.06
N ARG A 299 -9.00 -21.53 -18.09
CA ARG A 299 -8.50 -20.97 -19.36
C ARG A 299 -8.42 -19.47 -19.28
N CYS A 300 -7.20 -18.94 -19.30
CA CYS A 300 -6.92 -17.50 -19.22
C CYS A 300 -6.33 -16.98 -20.54
N ASP A 301 -6.59 -15.68 -20.79
CA ASP A 301 -5.99 -14.91 -21.88
C ASP A 301 -4.63 -14.39 -21.40
N ASP A 302 -3.54 -14.85 -22.01
CA ASP A 302 -2.16 -14.42 -21.78
C ASP A 302 -1.65 -13.43 -22.84
N SER A 303 -2.54 -13.03 -23.77
CA SER A 303 -2.19 -12.13 -24.88
C SER A 303 -2.28 -10.64 -24.51
N VAL A 304 -2.73 -10.32 -23.30
CA VAL A 304 -2.84 -8.95 -22.82
C VAL A 304 -1.47 -8.28 -22.77
N SER A 305 -1.42 -7.00 -23.07
CA SER A 305 -0.17 -6.22 -23.00
C SER A 305 0.32 -6.08 -21.56
N ASP A 306 1.61 -6.30 -21.36
CA ASP A 306 2.34 -6.12 -20.10
C ASP A 306 2.90 -4.68 -19.93
N ASN A 307 2.47 -3.73 -20.78
CA ASN A 307 2.94 -2.35 -20.69
C ASN A 307 2.47 -1.69 -19.40
N PHE A 308 3.35 -1.69 -18.40
CA PHE A 308 3.09 -1.14 -17.08
C PHE A 308 2.64 0.32 -17.12
N HIS A 309 3.30 1.18 -17.89
CA HIS A 309 2.99 2.62 -17.88
C HIS A 309 1.61 2.92 -18.47
N VAL A 310 1.20 2.18 -19.51
CA VAL A 310 -0.13 2.31 -20.10
C VAL A 310 -1.20 1.84 -19.12
N GLY A 311 -1.01 0.65 -18.54
CA GLY A 311 -1.92 0.09 -17.53
C GLY A 311 -2.06 1.02 -16.33
N LYS A 312 -0.94 1.45 -15.75
CA LYS A 312 -0.90 2.39 -14.62
C LYS A 312 -1.71 3.66 -14.88
N ASN A 313 -1.49 4.32 -16.03
CA ASN A 313 -2.18 5.58 -16.32
C ASN A 313 -3.70 5.40 -16.46
N ARG A 314 -4.14 4.26 -17.02
CA ARG A 314 -5.57 3.90 -17.09
C ARG A 314 -6.15 3.62 -15.71
N VAL A 315 -5.43 2.89 -14.86
CA VAL A 315 -5.83 2.65 -13.46
C VAL A 315 -5.95 3.97 -12.70
N ILE A 316 -4.99 4.89 -12.82
CA ILE A 316 -5.07 6.23 -12.21
C ILE A 316 -6.33 6.98 -12.68
N ALA A 317 -6.68 6.89 -13.96
CA ALA A 317 -7.90 7.51 -14.46
C ALA A 317 -9.18 6.91 -13.84
N MET A 318 -9.18 5.61 -13.53
CA MET A 318 -10.29 4.93 -12.84
C MET A 318 -10.36 5.24 -11.34
N LEU A 319 -9.21 5.52 -10.72
CA LEU A 319 -9.15 5.90 -9.30
C LEU A 319 -9.68 7.32 -9.04
N ARG A 320 -9.64 8.23 -10.04
CA ARG A 320 -10.15 9.59 -9.87
C ARG A 320 -11.67 9.61 -9.71
N PRO A 321 -12.20 10.39 -8.76
CA PRO A 321 -13.64 10.62 -8.70
C PRO A 321 -14.17 11.23 -10.01
N ASP A 322 -15.17 10.61 -10.58
CA ASP A 322 -15.87 11.12 -11.78
C ASP A 322 -16.68 12.36 -11.43
N VAL A 323 -16.65 13.38 -12.30
CA VAL A 323 -17.31 14.68 -12.06
C VAL A 323 -18.84 14.52 -11.94
N ARG A 324 -19.45 13.55 -12.63
CA ARG A 324 -20.91 13.35 -12.64
C ARG A 324 -21.38 12.49 -11.49
N THR A 325 -20.69 11.35 -11.25
CA THR A 325 -21.10 10.39 -10.20
C THR A 325 -20.55 10.77 -8.83
N ARG A 326 -19.51 11.62 -8.77
CA ARG A 326 -18.82 12.03 -7.55
C ARG A 326 -18.17 10.85 -6.82
N GLN A 327 -17.94 9.72 -7.51
CA GLN A 327 -17.36 8.50 -6.96
C GLN A 327 -16.21 8.01 -7.84
N PRO A 328 -15.20 7.34 -7.28
CA PRO A 328 -14.18 6.69 -8.08
C PRO A 328 -14.78 5.55 -8.89
N ARG A 329 -14.27 5.36 -10.08
CA ARG A 329 -14.71 4.30 -11.00
C ARG A 329 -14.06 2.95 -10.70
N LEU A 330 -12.95 2.92 -9.96
CA LEU A 330 -12.33 1.72 -9.40
C LEU A 330 -12.61 1.70 -7.90
N ARG A 331 -13.23 0.62 -7.44
CA ARG A 331 -13.56 0.39 -6.04
C ARG A 331 -13.15 -1.03 -5.65
N VAL A 332 -12.81 -1.21 -4.38
CA VAL A 332 -12.35 -2.48 -3.80
C VAL A 332 -13.20 -2.78 -2.58
N PHE A 333 -13.69 -4.00 -2.44
CA PHE A 333 -14.41 -4.38 -1.24
C PHE A 333 -13.50 -4.30 0.00
N SER A 334 -14.06 -3.86 1.11
CA SER A 334 -13.31 -3.67 2.35
C SER A 334 -12.73 -4.97 2.94
N ASP A 335 -13.25 -6.13 2.56
CA ASP A 335 -12.74 -7.45 2.93
C ASP A 335 -11.66 -7.99 1.96
N CYS A 336 -11.37 -7.30 0.86
CA CYS A 336 -10.18 -7.51 0.04
C CYS A 336 -8.96 -6.84 0.71
N LEU A 337 -8.53 -7.41 1.82
CA LEU A 337 -7.54 -6.78 2.72
C LEU A 337 -6.17 -6.63 2.07
N LYS A 338 -5.75 -7.63 1.28
CA LYS A 338 -4.43 -7.65 0.66
C LYS A 338 -4.35 -6.68 -0.52
N SER A 339 -5.40 -6.58 -1.34
CA SER A 339 -5.51 -5.57 -2.40
C SER A 339 -5.43 -4.16 -1.83
N ASN A 340 -6.24 -3.86 -0.80
CA ASN A 340 -6.22 -2.58 -0.11
C ASN A 340 -4.82 -2.28 0.47
N TYR A 341 -4.20 -3.28 1.09
CA TYR A 341 -2.85 -3.19 1.64
C TYR A 341 -1.83 -2.87 0.57
N GLN A 342 -1.83 -3.60 -0.55
CA GLN A 342 -0.85 -3.42 -1.62
C GLN A 342 -1.01 -2.08 -2.34
N PHE A 343 -2.24 -1.64 -2.65
CA PHE A 343 -2.46 -0.32 -3.25
C PHE A 343 -1.89 0.83 -2.43
N ASN A 344 -1.97 0.74 -1.10
CA ASN A 344 -1.43 1.76 -0.20
C ASN A 344 0.10 1.76 -0.13
N ARG A 345 0.78 0.70 -0.59
CA ARG A 345 2.23 0.49 -0.42
C ARG A 345 3.01 0.30 -1.71
N PHE A 346 2.33 0.01 -2.82
CA PHE A 346 3.00 -0.14 -4.10
C PHE A 346 3.72 1.14 -4.50
N SER A 347 5.04 1.10 -4.52
CA SER A 347 5.90 2.27 -4.66
C SER A 347 6.91 2.12 -5.79
N TRP A 348 7.44 3.26 -6.21
CA TRP A 348 8.55 3.30 -7.13
C TRP A 348 9.83 2.81 -6.47
N ASP A 349 10.69 2.17 -7.25
CA ASP A 349 12.04 1.82 -6.80
C ASP A 349 12.87 3.10 -6.74
N GLU A 350 13.35 3.43 -5.54
CA GLU A 350 14.23 4.56 -5.33
C GLU A 350 15.63 4.12 -5.74
N TRP A 351 16.15 4.72 -6.79
CA TRP A 351 17.53 4.48 -7.19
C TRP A 351 18.46 4.84 -6.03
N ALA A 352 19.18 3.83 -5.55
CA ALA A 352 20.29 4.01 -4.64
C ALA A 352 21.22 5.12 -5.16
N ARG A 353 21.53 6.07 -4.29
CA ARG A 353 22.35 7.26 -4.41
C ARG A 353 23.60 7.11 -5.30
N TYR A 354 23.45 7.11 -6.62
CA TYR A 354 24.58 7.26 -7.52
C TYR A 354 24.30 8.36 -8.54
N SER A 355 25.09 9.46 -8.39
CA SER A 355 25.35 10.58 -9.30
C SER A 355 24.16 11.16 -10.09
N SER A 356 23.97 12.45 -9.88
CA SER A 356 22.99 13.36 -10.50
C SER A 356 22.98 13.41 -12.03
N ASP A 357 23.87 12.71 -12.73
CA ASP A 357 24.10 12.85 -14.17
C ASP A 357 23.54 11.73 -15.06
N GLN A 358 22.84 10.73 -14.47
CA GLN A 358 22.19 9.67 -15.25
C GLN A 358 20.68 9.60 -14.97
N ARG A 359 19.98 10.72 -15.21
CA ARG A 359 18.54 10.86 -14.95
C ARG A 359 17.59 10.23 -15.97
N ASP A 360 18.06 9.43 -16.91
CA ASP A 360 17.22 8.79 -17.94
C ASP A 360 16.93 7.31 -17.72
N ALA A 361 17.16 6.78 -16.54
CA ALA A 361 16.74 5.43 -16.24
C ALA A 361 15.22 5.41 -15.98
N LYS A 362 14.49 4.62 -16.76
CA LYS A 362 13.05 4.40 -16.63
C LYS A 362 12.71 4.05 -15.18
N ALA A 363 11.97 4.91 -14.49
CA ALA A 363 11.46 4.63 -13.16
C ALA A 363 10.70 3.29 -13.17
N ARG A 364 11.17 2.31 -12.42
CA ARG A 364 10.51 1.01 -12.26
C ARG A 364 9.82 0.98 -10.92
N PRO A 365 8.65 0.37 -10.81
CA PRO A 365 8.06 0.10 -9.50
C PRO A 365 8.89 -0.99 -8.78
N LYS A 366 8.85 -0.97 -7.46
CA LYS A 366 9.35 -2.09 -6.64
C LYS A 366 8.51 -3.34 -6.90
N ASP A 367 9.16 -4.52 -6.91
CA ASP A 367 8.43 -5.79 -7.02
C ASP A 367 7.65 -6.13 -5.73
N LEU A 368 7.85 -5.35 -4.66
CA LEU A 368 7.18 -5.52 -3.40
C LEU A 368 5.78 -4.84 -3.43
N HIS A 369 4.77 -5.55 -2.96
CA HIS A 369 3.37 -5.07 -2.92
C HIS A 369 2.77 -4.75 -4.29
N SER A 370 3.23 -5.45 -5.34
CA SER A 370 2.88 -5.17 -6.73
C SER A 370 1.78 -6.07 -7.29
N ASP A 371 1.51 -7.23 -6.67
CA ASP A 371 0.74 -8.31 -7.27
C ASP A 371 -0.68 -7.85 -7.71
N PHE A 372 -1.55 -7.44 -6.78
CA PHE A 372 -2.90 -6.96 -7.13
C PHE A 372 -2.92 -5.66 -7.93
N PRO A 373 -2.12 -4.62 -7.57
CA PRO A 373 -2.03 -3.41 -8.38
C PRO A 373 -1.62 -3.66 -9.83
N THR A 374 -0.76 -4.65 -10.09
CA THR A 374 -0.33 -5.04 -11.44
C THR A 374 -1.44 -5.77 -12.19
N LEU A 375 -2.20 -6.63 -11.52
CA LEU A 375 -3.37 -7.29 -12.10
C LEU A 375 -4.41 -6.26 -12.59
N PHE A 376 -4.65 -5.18 -11.85
CA PHE A 376 -5.47 -4.06 -12.35
C PHE A 376 -4.86 -3.38 -13.59
N GLY A 377 -3.55 -3.32 -13.69
CA GLY A 377 -2.84 -2.86 -14.89
C GLY A 377 -3.15 -3.74 -16.10
N TYR A 378 -3.15 -5.06 -15.94
CA TYR A 378 -3.53 -6.01 -17.01
C TYR A 378 -5.01 -5.90 -17.37
N LEU A 379 -5.89 -5.76 -16.37
CA LEU A 379 -7.31 -5.47 -16.63
C LEU A 379 -7.46 -4.22 -17.49
N ALA A 380 -6.76 -3.14 -17.15
CA ALA A 380 -6.76 -1.89 -17.92
C ALA A 380 -6.26 -2.09 -19.35
N ASN A 381 -5.17 -2.84 -19.53
CA ASN A 381 -4.58 -3.11 -20.83
C ASN A 381 -5.45 -4.04 -21.70
N SER A 382 -6.30 -4.86 -21.11
CA SER A 382 -7.22 -5.75 -21.85
C SER A 382 -8.32 -5.00 -22.59
N GLY A 383 -8.55 -3.73 -22.27
CA GLY A 383 -9.57 -2.90 -22.91
C GLY A 383 -11.02 -3.37 -22.65
N VAL A 384 -11.26 -4.06 -21.54
CA VAL A 384 -12.59 -4.62 -21.19
C VAL A 384 -13.60 -3.51 -21.01
N THR A 385 -14.80 -3.70 -21.59
CA THR A 385 -15.99 -2.87 -21.37
C THR A 385 -17.20 -3.74 -21.08
N TYR A 386 -18.16 -3.22 -20.36
CA TYR A 386 -19.41 -3.94 -20.06
C TYR A 386 -20.13 -4.42 -21.31
N ALA A 387 -20.26 -3.54 -22.31
CA ALA A 387 -20.90 -3.86 -23.57
C ALA A 387 -20.16 -4.96 -24.34
N GLY A 388 -18.81 -4.90 -24.40
CA GLY A 388 -17.96 -5.88 -25.04
C GLY A 388 -18.08 -7.26 -24.40
N LEU A 389 -18.10 -7.33 -23.07
CA LEU A 389 -18.26 -8.60 -22.33
C LEU A 389 -19.64 -9.24 -22.57
N LYS A 390 -20.71 -8.46 -22.58
CA LYS A 390 -22.07 -8.98 -22.89
C LYS A 390 -22.17 -9.53 -24.32
N MET A 391 -21.59 -8.85 -25.29
CA MET A 391 -21.59 -9.29 -26.69
C MET A 391 -20.83 -10.61 -26.86
N GLY A 392 -19.65 -10.75 -26.21
CA GLY A 392 -18.87 -11.98 -26.23
C GLY A 392 -19.65 -13.18 -25.68
N ALA A 393 -20.37 -13.00 -24.56
CA ALA A 393 -21.22 -14.06 -23.97
C ALA A 393 -22.37 -14.50 -24.89
N GLN A 394 -22.95 -13.59 -25.67
CA GLN A 394 -24.02 -13.93 -26.64
C GLN A 394 -23.49 -14.71 -27.84
N VAL A 395 -22.30 -14.39 -28.33
CA VAL A 395 -21.64 -15.12 -29.44
C VAL A 395 -21.31 -16.55 -28.98
N TRP A 396 -20.84 -16.73 -27.75
CA TRP A 396 -20.50 -18.03 -27.20
C TRP A 396 -21.75 -18.93 -27.03
N ARG A 397 -22.87 -18.41 -26.55
CA ARG A 397 -24.14 -19.14 -26.42
C ARG A 397 -24.72 -19.54 -27.78
N ARG A 398 -24.51 -18.77 -28.84
CA ARG A 398 -24.97 -19.13 -30.21
C ARG A 398 -24.08 -20.20 -30.85
N GLY A 399 -22.78 -20.23 -30.57
CA GLY A 399 -21.85 -21.25 -31.08
C GLY A 399 -22.13 -22.65 -30.56
N ASN A 400 -22.51 -22.80 -29.30
CA ASN A 400 -22.78 -24.11 -28.67
C ASN A 400 -24.14 -24.74 -29.07
N ARG A 401 -25.06 -23.99 -29.74
CA ARG A 401 -26.32 -24.58 -30.23
C ARG A 401 -26.22 -25.25 -31.59
N LYS A 402 -25.08 -25.21 -32.28
CA LYS A 402 -24.90 -25.83 -33.60
C LYS A 402 -24.15 -27.19 -33.58
N GLY A 403 -23.84 -27.73 -32.39
CA GLY A 403 -23.13 -28.99 -32.22
C GLY A 403 -23.96 -30.15 -31.67
N ALA A 404 -25.30 -30.12 -31.82
CA ALA A 404 -26.16 -31.23 -31.44
C ALA A 404 -26.97 -31.66 -32.67
N TYR A 405 -26.35 -32.45 -33.52
CA TYR A 405 -27.00 -33.47 -34.39
C TYR A 405 -25.99 -34.61 -34.56
#